data_c9e7c36a03f71b25f733fd03331104a9
#
_entry.id   c9e7c36a03f71b25f733fd03331104a9
#
_cell.length_a   1.000
_cell.length_b   1.000
_cell.length_c   1.000
_cell.angle_alpha   90.00
_cell.angle_beta   90.00
_cell.angle_gamma   90.00
#
_symmetry.space_group_name_H-M   'P 1'
#
loop_
_entity.id
_entity.type
_entity.pdbx_description
1 polymer ?
#
loop_
_entity_poly.entity_id
_entity_poly.type
_entity_poly.pdbx_seq_one_letter_code
_entity_poly.pdbx_strand_id
1 'polypeptide(L)'
;MPESYPTPPEPQAATTPEELDKALNRLLAAKTKWPSVPAEKRATLLKECLTDIQAVSDEWVAAACRAAGVHRNSTVEGEIWVSQMMPIVRNMRMLVSTLEQNGQPALPGQRTHSNGQTIASVFPSDFREGLMFQGFSAEVWIAPNQSASQGQAYQNHSSESQICAIMGAGNSSSIPCMDVLYKLFVDNELVILKLNPINDYIGPYIVRTFRALIESNIMTVVYGDGDIGSYLCQHDSVDTIHITGSEQTHDRIVWGNTPDEIHANKANNTPKL
;
A
#
# COMPACT_ATOMS: atom_id res chain seq x y z
N MET A 1 -12.85 -16.96 36.31
CA MET A 1 -13.57 -15.86 35.65
C MET A 1 -13.11 -15.86 34.19
N PRO A 2 -13.97 -15.63 33.20
CA PRO A 2 -13.45 -15.48 31.85
C PRO A 2 -12.46 -14.30 31.85
N GLU A 3 -11.29 -14.49 31.20
CA GLU A 3 -10.33 -13.42 31.04
C GLU A 3 -10.99 -12.26 30.29
N SER A 4 -10.79 -11.03 30.79
CA SER A 4 -11.33 -9.85 30.13
C SER A 4 -10.57 -9.62 28.82
N TYR A 5 -11.26 -9.20 27.76
CA TYR A 5 -10.59 -8.80 26.53
C TYR A 5 -9.60 -7.68 26.77
N PRO A 6 -8.46 -7.66 26.01
CA PRO A 6 -7.52 -6.54 26.08
C PRO A 6 -8.20 -5.20 25.74
N THR A 7 -7.76 -4.13 26.38
CA THR A 7 -8.24 -2.79 26.08
C THR A 7 -7.71 -2.36 24.70
N PRO A 8 -8.61 -1.95 23.75
CA PRO A 8 -8.19 -1.46 22.44
C PRO A 8 -7.22 -0.26 22.55
N PRO A 9 -6.35 -0.06 21.54
CA PRO A 9 -5.54 1.16 21.47
C PRO A 9 -6.41 2.41 21.33
N GLU A 10 -5.89 3.54 21.80
CA GLU A 10 -6.55 4.84 21.62
C GLU A 10 -6.51 5.28 20.13
N PRO A 11 -7.58 5.92 19.62
CA PRO A 11 -7.60 6.46 18.27
C PRO A 11 -6.64 7.65 18.13
N GLN A 12 -6.20 7.91 16.88
CA GLN A 12 -5.38 9.06 16.58
C GLN A 12 -6.24 10.32 16.39
N ALA A 13 -5.69 11.48 16.79
CA ALA A 13 -6.34 12.77 16.51
C ALA A 13 -6.44 13.01 14.99
N ALA A 14 -7.57 13.56 14.53
CA ALA A 14 -7.74 13.90 13.13
C ALA A 14 -6.73 14.97 12.70
N THR A 15 -6.16 14.80 11.51
CA THR A 15 -5.29 15.80 10.88
C THR A 15 -6.12 17.00 10.42
N THR A 16 -5.69 18.21 10.75
CA THR A 16 -6.40 19.42 10.33
C THR A 16 -6.20 19.74 8.84
N PRO A 17 -7.09 20.49 8.19
CA PRO A 17 -6.90 20.92 6.80
C PRO A 17 -5.56 21.62 6.57
N GLU A 18 -5.12 22.49 7.50
CA GLU A 18 -3.84 23.20 7.40
C GLU A 18 -2.64 22.25 7.47
N GLU A 19 -2.74 21.16 8.23
CA GLU A 19 -1.71 20.12 8.28
C GLU A 19 -1.70 19.28 7.00
N LEU A 20 -2.89 19.01 6.42
CA LEU A 20 -3.03 18.33 5.12
C LEU A 20 -2.38 19.14 4.01
N ASP A 21 -2.65 20.45 3.93
CA ASP A 21 -2.07 21.35 2.93
C ASP A 21 -0.55 21.41 3.06
N LYS A 22 -0.02 21.48 4.28
CA LYS A 22 1.43 21.41 4.52
C LYS A 22 2.04 20.08 4.09
N ALA A 23 1.33 18.97 4.32
CA ALA A 23 1.77 17.65 3.90
C ALA A 23 1.80 17.53 2.37
N LEU A 24 0.74 17.97 1.69
CA LEU A 24 0.66 17.99 0.23
C LEU A 24 1.73 18.90 -0.40
N ASN A 25 2.00 20.06 0.18
CA ASN A 25 3.07 20.95 -0.28
C ASN A 25 4.47 20.31 -0.20
N ARG A 26 4.73 19.46 0.81
CA ARG A 26 5.98 18.70 0.86
C ARG A 26 6.07 17.65 -0.25
N LEU A 27 4.97 16.96 -0.55
CA LEU A 27 4.92 16.01 -1.67
C LEU A 27 5.09 16.73 -3.02
N LEU A 28 4.43 17.87 -3.23
CA LEU A 28 4.59 18.69 -4.44
C LEU A 28 6.07 19.07 -4.69
N ALA A 29 6.81 19.42 -3.66
CA ALA A 29 8.24 19.73 -3.77
C ALA A 29 9.12 18.53 -4.18
N ALA A 30 8.63 17.30 -4.04
CA ALA A 30 9.32 16.07 -4.42
C ALA A 30 8.86 15.52 -5.80
N LYS A 31 7.78 16.06 -6.37
CA LYS A 31 7.07 15.55 -7.56
C LYS A 31 7.98 15.36 -8.79
N THR A 32 8.90 16.30 -9.02
CA THR A 32 9.86 16.23 -10.12
C THR A 32 11.15 15.48 -9.78
N LYS A 33 11.41 15.25 -8.49
CA LYS A 33 12.66 14.62 -8.02
C LYS A 33 12.53 13.09 -8.00
N TRP A 34 11.39 12.56 -7.57
CA TRP A 34 11.19 11.14 -7.37
C TRP A 34 11.39 10.30 -8.64
N PRO A 35 10.90 10.68 -9.83
CA PRO A 35 11.14 9.92 -11.05
C PRO A 35 12.62 9.74 -11.40
N SER A 36 13.45 10.70 -11.03
CA SER A 36 14.90 10.68 -11.32
C SER A 36 15.73 9.91 -10.29
N VAL A 37 15.12 9.44 -9.20
CA VAL A 37 15.82 8.66 -8.17
C VAL A 37 16.17 7.27 -8.73
N PRO A 38 17.47 6.90 -8.80
CA PRO A 38 17.90 5.60 -9.32
C PRO A 38 17.33 4.43 -8.52
N ALA A 39 17.10 3.30 -9.19
CA ALA A 39 16.58 2.07 -8.57
C ALA A 39 17.39 1.62 -7.35
N GLU A 40 18.72 1.71 -7.41
CA GLU A 40 19.62 1.38 -6.29
C GLU A 40 19.34 2.24 -5.03
N LYS A 41 19.10 3.55 -5.22
CA LYS A 41 18.76 4.45 -4.10
C LYS A 41 17.37 4.14 -3.56
N ARG A 42 16.41 3.79 -4.41
CA ARG A 42 15.07 3.34 -3.99
C ARG A 42 15.16 2.04 -3.19
N ALA A 43 16.01 1.10 -3.61
CA ALA A 43 16.30 -0.13 -2.85
C ALA A 43 16.91 0.17 -1.48
N THR A 44 17.79 1.17 -1.38
CA THR A 44 18.38 1.61 -0.10
C THR A 44 17.30 2.11 0.86
N LEU A 45 16.37 2.96 0.41
CA LEU A 45 15.23 3.42 1.24
C LEU A 45 14.39 2.25 1.78
N LEU A 46 14.10 1.26 0.93
CA LEU A 46 13.35 0.06 1.37
C LEU A 46 14.13 -0.81 2.37
N LYS A 47 15.46 -0.89 2.24
CA LYS A 47 16.30 -1.59 3.22
C LYS A 47 16.29 -0.90 4.58
N GLU A 48 16.26 0.42 4.61
CA GLU A 48 16.04 1.18 5.85
C GLU A 48 14.66 0.87 6.44
N CYS A 49 13.59 0.88 5.62
CA CYS A 49 12.26 0.48 6.07
C CYS A 49 12.22 -0.96 6.62
N LEU A 50 12.96 -1.90 6.01
CA LEU A 50 13.08 -3.28 6.54
C LEU A 50 13.78 -3.33 7.91
N THR A 51 14.75 -2.47 8.16
CA THR A 51 15.39 -2.34 9.47
C THR A 51 14.43 -1.71 10.48
N ASP A 52 13.74 -0.66 10.08
CA ASP A 52 12.79 0.07 10.94
C ASP A 52 11.58 -0.80 11.33
N ILE A 53 11.00 -1.59 10.39
CA ILE A 53 9.89 -2.49 10.72
C ILE A 53 10.32 -3.60 11.69
N GLN A 54 11.54 -4.11 11.57
CA GLN A 54 12.07 -5.09 12.52
C GLN A 54 12.10 -4.53 13.94
N ALA A 55 12.48 -3.25 14.09
CA ALA A 55 12.55 -2.58 15.38
C ALA A 55 11.16 -2.31 16.01
N VAL A 56 10.10 -2.18 15.21
CA VAL A 56 8.75 -1.83 15.69
C VAL A 56 7.76 -2.99 15.67
N SER A 57 8.09 -4.11 15.05
CA SER A 57 7.15 -5.21 14.77
C SER A 57 6.48 -5.77 16.02
N ASP A 58 7.20 -5.95 17.12
CA ASP A 58 6.62 -6.51 18.35
C ASP A 58 5.63 -5.54 19.01
N GLU A 59 5.93 -4.24 19.03
CA GLU A 59 5.03 -3.21 19.53
C GLU A 59 3.78 -3.11 18.64
N TRP A 60 3.95 -3.17 17.32
CA TRP A 60 2.84 -3.15 16.36
C TRP A 60 1.92 -4.35 16.55
N VAL A 61 2.49 -5.56 16.60
CA VAL A 61 1.71 -6.79 16.83
C VAL A 61 1.01 -6.74 18.19
N ALA A 62 1.66 -6.21 19.23
CA ALA A 62 1.01 -6.01 20.52
C ALA A 62 -0.20 -5.08 20.45
N ALA A 63 -0.12 -3.98 19.70
CA ALA A 63 -1.25 -3.07 19.47
C ALA A 63 -2.36 -3.74 18.65
N ALA A 64 -1.99 -4.48 17.60
CA ALA A 64 -2.94 -5.21 16.78
C ALA A 64 -3.66 -6.33 17.55
N CYS A 65 -2.96 -7.04 18.43
CA CYS A 65 -3.58 -8.00 19.34
C CYS A 65 -4.61 -7.32 20.24
N ARG A 66 -4.28 -6.16 20.84
CA ARG A 66 -5.26 -5.40 21.65
C ARG A 66 -6.48 -4.97 20.84
N ALA A 67 -6.27 -4.47 19.62
CA ALA A 67 -7.36 -4.05 18.73
C ALA A 67 -8.27 -5.22 18.33
N ALA A 68 -7.71 -6.41 18.12
CA ALA A 68 -8.43 -7.61 17.75
C ALA A 68 -9.01 -8.41 18.96
N GLY A 69 -8.76 -7.96 20.21
CA GLY A 69 -9.15 -8.69 21.41
C GLY A 69 -8.36 -10.00 21.63
N VAL A 70 -7.16 -10.10 21.04
CA VAL A 70 -6.29 -11.28 21.12
C VAL A 70 -5.30 -11.11 22.26
N HIS A 71 -5.17 -12.14 23.11
CA HIS A 71 -4.15 -12.15 24.17
C HIS A 71 -2.76 -12.44 23.59
N ARG A 72 -1.76 -11.71 24.07
CA ARG A 72 -0.35 -11.96 23.72
C ARG A 72 0.07 -13.35 24.21
N ASN A 73 0.96 -13.97 23.44
CA ASN A 73 1.46 -15.33 23.65
C ASN A 73 0.39 -16.43 23.51
N SER A 74 -0.78 -16.12 22.98
CA SER A 74 -1.76 -17.11 22.58
C SER A 74 -1.42 -17.68 21.18
N THR A 75 -2.00 -18.84 20.84
CA THR A 75 -1.81 -19.42 19.49
C THR A 75 -2.39 -18.54 18.38
N VAL A 76 -3.41 -17.71 18.69
CA VAL A 76 -4.04 -16.78 17.75
C VAL A 76 -3.15 -15.59 17.42
N GLU A 77 -2.21 -15.21 18.27
CA GLU A 77 -1.22 -14.16 17.95
C GLU A 77 -0.44 -14.48 16.68
N GLY A 78 -0.18 -15.76 16.38
CA GLY A 78 0.48 -16.18 15.15
C GLY A 78 -0.24 -15.70 13.88
N GLU A 79 -1.57 -15.63 13.91
CA GLU A 79 -2.36 -15.09 12.80
C GLU A 79 -2.06 -13.60 12.55
N ILE A 80 -1.92 -12.82 13.63
CA ILE A 80 -1.56 -11.39 13.52
C ILE A 80 -0.18 -11.22 12.86
N TRP A 81 0.81 -12.03 13.23
CA TRP A 81 2.12 -12.02 12.59
C TRP A 81 2.03 -12.37 11.10
N VAL A 82 1.30 -13.42 10.75
CA VAL A 82 1.19 -13.91 9.37
C VAL A 82 0.35 -13.00 8.49
N SER A 83 -0.74 -12.42 9.02
CA SER A 83 -1.64 -11.58 8.23
C SER A 83 -1.20 -10.11 8.12
N GLN A 84 -0.38 -9.62 9.06
CA GLN A 84 0.02 -8.22 9.09
C GLN A 84 1.50 -8.01 8.78
N MET A 85 2.42 -8.64 9.52
CA MET A 85 3.86 -8.39 9.35
C MET A 85 4.45 -9.09 8.14
N MET A 86 4.11 -10.38 7.96
CA MET A 86 4.69 -11.17 6.87
C MET A 86 4.43 -10.56 5.47
N PRO A 87 3.20 -10.12 5.11
CA PRO A 87 2.95 -9.54 3.79
C PRO A 87 3.75 -8.27 3.54
N ILE A 88 3.87 -7.37 4.54
CA ILE A 88 4.62 -6.11 4.41
C ILE A 88 6.10 -6.40 4.19
N VAL A 89 6.70 -7.22 5.07
CA VAL A 89 8.13 -7.55 5.00
C VAL A 89 8.45 -8.29 3.69
N ARG A 90 7.60 -9.25 3.30
CA ARG A 90 7.77 -10.00 2.05
C ARG A 90 7.70 -9.06 0.84
N ASN A 91 6.71 -8.17 0.79
CA ASN A 91 6.56 -7.21 -0.31
C ASN A 91 7.78 -6.29 -0.41
N MET A 92 8.24 -5.70 0.69
CA MET A 92 9.46 -4.87 0.69
C MET A 92 10.69 -5.66 0.19
N ARG A 93 10.87 -6.91 0.61
CA ARG A 93 11.99 -7.75 0.16
C ARG A 93 11.94 -8.05 -1.35
N MET A 94 10.75 -8.32 -1.87
CA MET A 94 10.56 -8.54 -3.31
C MET A 94 10.83 -7.27 -4.11
N LEU A 95 10.37 -6.11 -3.63
CA LEU A 95 10.66 -4.83 -4.26
C LEU A 95 12.15 -4.49 -4.22
N VAL A 96 12.84 -4.73 -3.11
CA VAL A 96 14.31 -4.58 -3.04
C VAL A 96 14.99 -5.45 -4.10
N SER A 97 14.64 -6.74 -4.18
CA SER A 97 15.19 -7.64 -5.20
C SER A 97 14.90 -7.18 -6.63
N THR A 98 13.71 -6.66 -6.88
CA THR A 98 13.31 -6.10 -8.17
C THR A 98 14.14 -4.86 -8.52
N LEU A 99 14.31 -3.94 -7.56
CA LEU A 99 15.06 -2.70 -7.75
C LEU A 99 16.56 -2.94 -7.95
N GLU A 100 17.14 -3.92 -7.25
CA GLU A 100 18.54 -4.33 -7.45
C GLU A 100 18.79 -4.95 -8.84
N GLN A 101 17.74 -5.38 -9.51
CA GLN A 101 17.75 -5.86 -10.90
C GLN A 101 17.18 -4.81 -11.88
N ASN A 102 17.25 -3.52 -11.52
CA ASN A 102 16.76 -2.40 -12.33
C ASN A 102 15.30 -2.55 -12.80
N GLY A 103 14.43 -3.09 -11.95
CA GLY A 103 13.03 -3.33 -12.25
C GLY A 103 12.76 -4.53 -13.17
N GLN A 104 13.77 -5.32 -13.50
CA GLN A 104 13.69 -6.47 -14.41
C GLN A 104 14.11 -7.77 -13.72
N PRO A 105 13.39 -8.24 -12.69
CA PRO A 105 13.75 -9.49 -12.01
C PRO A 105 13.62 -10.67 -12.96
N ALA A 106 14.53 -11.64 -12.84
CA ALA A 106 14.44 -12.88 -13.57
C ALA A 106 13.18 -13.66 -13.17
N LEU A 107 12.43 -14.14 -14.14
CA LEU A 107 11.28 -15.01 -13.88
C LEU A 107 11.77 -16.43 -13.51
N PRO A 108 11.11 -17.12 -12.57
CA PRO A 108 11.41 -18.52 -12.24
C PRO A 108 11.22 -19.45 -13.46
N GLY A 109 10.31 -19.12 -14.36
CA GLY A 109 10.08 -19.87 -15.59
C GLY A 109 9.11 -19.17 -16.52
N GLN A 110 9.20 -19.51 -17.81
CA GLN A 110 8.27 -19.05 -18.84
C GLN A 110 8.00 -20.18 -19.84
N ARG A 111 6.77 -20.32 -20.27
CA ARG A 111 6.37 -21.29 -21.30
C ARG A 111 5.28 -20.69 -22.19
N THR A 112 5.10 -21.28 -23.37
CA THR A 112 4.02 -20.92 -24.29
C THR A 112 2.93 -22.00 -24.24
N HIS A 113 1.69 -21.58 -24.05
CA HIS A 113 0.53 -22.45 -24.13
C HIS A 113 0.19 -22.81 -25.59
N SER A 114 -0.57 -23.88 -25.82
CA SER A 114 -0.96 -24.34 -27.17
C SER A 114 -1.74 -23.31 -28.00
N ASN A 115 -2.41 -22.35 -27.33
CA ASN A 115 -3.11 -21.24 -27.97
C ASN A 115 -2.22 -20.02 -28.27
N GLY A 116 -0.91 -20.10 -28.02
CA GLY A 116 0.06 -19.01 -28.24
C GLY A 116 0.22 -18.04 -27.08
N GLN A 117 -0.53 -18.22 -25.97
CA GLN A 117 -0.35 -17.36 -24.78
C GLN A 117 0.97 -17.64 -24.08
N THR A 118 1.60 -16.58 -23.61
CA THR A 118 2.74 -16.66 -22.69
C THR A 118 2.25 -16.90 -21.27
N ILE A 119 2.84 -17.87 -20.59
CA ILE A 119 2.59 -18.16 -19.18
C ILE A 119 3.90 -17.94 -18.43
N ALA A 120 3.89 -17.05 -17.46
CA ALA A 120 5.05 -16.75 -16.59
C ALA A 120 4.84 -17.37 -15.23
N SER A 121 5.77 -18.22 -14.78
CA SER A 121 5.80 -18.70 -13.40
C SER A 121 6.30 -17.57 -12.52
N VAL A 122 5.55 -17.24 -11.45
CA VAL A 122 5.87 -16.12 -10.55
C VAL A 122 6.05 -16.54 -9.09
N PHE A 123 5.64 -17.75 -8.74
CA PHE A 123 5.78 -18.31 -7.41
C PHE A 123 5.96 -19.84 -7.46
N PRO A 124 6.86 -20.42 -6.68
CA PRO A 124 7.84 -19.74 -5.82
C PRO A 124 8.89 -18.99 -6.65
N SER A 125 9.36 -17.85 -6.12
CA SER A 125 10.35 -17.02 -6.82
C SER A 125 11.79 -17.47 -6.60
N ASP A 126 12.03 -18.19 -5.51
CA ASP A 126 13.34 -18.74 -5.16
C ASP A 126 13.24 -20.08 -4.41
N PHE A 127 14.40 -20.70 -4.12
CA PHE A 127 14.49 -21.97 -3.40
C PHE A 127 13.88 -21.89 -1.99
N ARG A 128 13.99 -20.76 -1.30
CA ARG A 128 13.48 -20.59 0.08
C ARG A 128 11.97 -20.59 0.10
N GLU A 129 11.35 -19.87 -0.84
CA GLU A 129 9.89 -19.91 -1.01
C GLU A 129 9.43 -21.32 -1.38
N GLY A 130 10.14 -22.01 -2.28
CA GLY A 130 9.84 -23.40 -2.64
C GLY A 130 9.90 -24.37 -1.47
N LEU A 131 10.79 -24.14 -0.51
CA LEU A 131 10.86 -24.93 0.71
C LEU A 131 9.74 -24.59 1.71
N MET A 132 9.45 -23.31 1.89
CA MET A 132 8.44 -22.86 2.86
C MET A 132 7.00 -23.15 2.39
N PHE A 133 6.76 -23.10 1.11
CA PHE A 133 5.42 -23.21 0.52
C PHE A 133 5.33 -24.43 -0.41
N GLN A 134 5.77 -25.60 0.06
CA GLN A 134 5.73 -26.82 -0.72
C GLN A 134 4.33 -27.14 -1.24
N GLY A 135 4.23 -27.42 -2.53
CA GLY A 135 2.96 -27.75 -3.20
C GLY A 135 2.15 -26.55 -3.66
N PHE A 136 2.62 -25.31 -3.40
CA PHE A 136 1.97 -24.10 -3.92
C PHE A 136 2.76 -23.54 -5.10
N SER A 137 2.04 -23.09 -6.13
CA SER A 137 2.62 -22.39 -7.28
C SER A 137 1.66 -21.32 -7.77
N ALA A 138 2.19 -20.28 -8.40
CA ALA A 138 1.39 -19.27 -9.08
C ALA A 138 1.99 -18.94 -10.45
N GLU A 139 1.10 -18.73 -11.41
CA GLU A 139 1.44 -18.37 -12.79
C GLU A 139 0.61 -17.15 -13.21
N VAL A 140 1.21 -16.27 -14.01
CA VAL A 140 0.52 -15.20 -14.71
C VAL A 140 0.34 -15.58 -16.16
N TRP A 141 -0.90 -15.64 -16.60
CA TRP A 141 -1.27 -15.90 -18.00
C TRP A 141 -1.43 -14.56 -18.70
N ILE A 142 -0.50 -14.26 -19.58
CA ILE A 142 -0.52 -13.02 -20.37
C ILE A 142 -1.70 -13.06 -21.34
N ALA A 143 -2.41 -11.95 -21.49
CA ALA A 143 -3.54 -11.88 -22.43
C ALA A 143 -3.11 -12.28 -23.86
N PRO A 144 -3.98 -12.92 -24.64
CA PRO A 144 -3.66 -13.31 -26.01
C PRO A 144 -3.14 -12.14 -26.84
N ASN A 145 -2.11 -12.36 -27.62
CA ASN A 145 -1.45 -11.35 -28.47
C ASN A 145 -0.79 -10.19 -27.71
N GLN A 146 -0.59 -10.33 -26.39
CA GLN A 146 0.19 -9.37 -25.62
C GLN A 146 1.57 -9.94 -25.30
N SER A 147 2.56 -9.05 -25.24
CA SER A 147 3.91 -9.40 -24.79
C SER A 147 3.97 -9.38 -23.27
N ALA A 148 4.73 -10.31 -22.69
CA ALA A 148 5.07 -10.26 -21.28
C ALA A 148 5.92 -9.01 -21.00
N SER A 149 5.56 -8.25 -19.97
CA SER A 149 6.30 -7.06 -19.56
C SER A 149 6.30 -6.96 -18.03
N GLN A 150 7.35 -6.35 -17.49
CA GLN A 150 7.47 -6.04 -16.07
C GLN A 150 8.32 -4.79 -15.88
N GLY A 151 8.14 -4.12 -14.73
CA GLY A 151 8.97 -2.97 -14.35
C GLY A 151 8.86 -1.79 -15.31
N GLN A 152 7.71 -1.56 -15.92
CA GLN A 152 7.53 -0.47 -16.91
C GLN A 152 7.83 0.91 -16.33
N ALA A 153 7.55 1.14 -15.04
CA ALA A 153 7.89 2.38 -14.35
C ALA A 153 9.41 2.68 -14.33
N TYR A 154 10.24 1.64 -14.50
CA TYR A 154 11.71 1.77 -14.55
C TYR A 154 12.25 1.82 -15.99
N GLN A 155 11.40 1.61 -16.98
CA GLN A 155 11.74 1.69 -18.41
C GLN A 155 11.24 3.01 -19.02
N ASN A 156 10.05 3.45 -18.62
CA ASN A 156 9.38 4.62 -19.14
C ASN A 156 9.43 5.73 -18.07
N HIS A 157 10.47 6.53 -18.09
CA HIS A 157 10.64 7.62 -17.14
C HIS A 157 9.68 8.78 -17.49
N SER A 158 8.70 9.01 -16.63
CA SER A 158 7.99 10.29 -16.60
C SER A 158 8.91 11.36 -16.02
N SER A 159 8.80 12.59 -16.48
CA SER A 159 9.52 13.74 -15.91
C SER A 159 8.97 14.19 -14.56
N GLU A 160 7.75 13.76 -14.22
CA GLU A 160 7.02 14.15 -13.03
C GLU A 160 6.17 12.98 -12.52
N SER A 161 6.15 12.80 -11.20
CA SER A 161 5.27 11.84 -10.53
C SER A 161 3.90 12.46 -10.28
N GLN A 162 2.88 11.60 -10.14
CA GLN A 162 1.58 11.99 -9.64
C GLN A 162 1.55 11.89 -8.10
N ILE A 163 0.64 12.61 -7.45
CA ILE A 163 0.34 12.47 -6.02
C ILE A 163 -0.94 11.67 -5.87
N CYS A 164 -0.81 10.51 -5.25
CA CYS A 164 -1.92 9.61 -4.97
C CYS A 164 -2.41 9.77 -3.53
N ALA A 165 -3.70 10.03 -3.37
CA ALA A 165 -4.37 9.88 -2.09
C ALA A 165 -4.81 8.42 -1.90
N ILE A 166 -4.22 7.72 -0.93
CA ILE A 166 -4.63 6.36 -0.58
C ILE A 166 -5.65 6.42 0.55
N MET A 167 -6.86 5.92 0.28
CA MET A 167 -7.89 5.67 1.28
C MET A 167 -7.67 4.28 1.86
N GLY A 168 -6.99 4.21 2.99
CA GLY A 168 -6.55 2.96 3.60
C GLY A 168 -7.68 2.02 3.99
N ALA A 169 -7.48 0.73 3.78
CA ALA A 169 -8.43 -0.33 4.12
C ALA A 169 -8.67 -0.43 5.63
N GLY A 170 -9.92 -0.76 6.01
CA GLY A 170 -10.30 -0.98 7.43
C GLY A 170 -10.19 -2.43 7.90
N ASN A 171 -10.20 -3.41 6.98
CA ASN A 171 -10.28 -4.84 7.31
C ASN A 171 -8.93 -5.50 7.62
N SER A 172 -7.83 -4.91 7.20
CA SER A 172 -6.48 -5.43 7.49
C SER A 172 -5.48 -4.30 7.57
N SER A 173 -4.61 -4.33 8.56
CA SER A 173 -3.60 -3.29 8.78
C SER A 173 -2.38 -3.40 7.84
N SER A 174 -2.18 -4.55 7.16
CA SER A 174 -1.12 -4.71 6.16
C SER A 174 -1.45 -4.06 4.82
N ILE A 175 -2.72 -3.99 4.44
CA ILE A 175 -3.16 -3.51 3.13
C ILE A 175 -2.72 -2.06 2.88
N PRO A 176 -2.94 -1.08 3.79
CA PRO A 176 -2.47 0.28 3.56
C PRO A 176 -0.97 0.39 3.29
N CYS A 177 -0.16 -0.44 3.94
CA CYS A 177 1.29 -0.48 3.70
C CYS A 177 1.64 -1.03 2.33
N MET A 178 0.93 -2.09 1.88
CA MET A 178 1.13 -2.67 0.56
C MET A 178 0.67 -1.73 -0.56
N ASP A 179 -0.44 -1.01 -0.35
CA ASP A 179 -0.93 0.01 -1.29
C ASP A 179 0.09 1.14 -1.44
N VAL A 180 0.69 1.62 -0.33
CA VAL A 180 1.79 2.60 -0.35
C VAL A 180 2.98 2.09 -1.15
N LEU A 181 3.43 0.87 -0.89
CA LEU A 181 4.55 0.26 -1.60
C LEU A 181 4.26 0.12 -3.09
N TYR A 182 3.05 -0.28 -3.45
CA TYR A 182 2.61 -0.39 -4.83
C TYR A 182 2.66 0.97 -5.54
N LYS A 183 2.03 1.99 -4.97
CA LYS A 183 1.98 3.33 -5.58
C LYS A 183 3.36 3.95 -5.74
N LEU A 184 4.22 3.88 -4.72
CA LEU A 184 5.57 4.44 -4.78
C LEU A 184 6.51 3.70 -5.73
N PHE A 185 6.49 2.36 -5.72
CA PHE A 185 7.52 1.55 -6.37
C PHE A 185 7.06 0.82 -7.63
N VAL A 186 5.76 0.74 -7.90
CA VAL A 186 5.22 0.15 -9.13
C VAL A 186 4.62 1.22 -10.03
N ASP A 187 3.79 2.12 -9.49
CA ASP A 187 3.17 3.20 -10.26
C ASP A 187 4.03 4.48 -10.31
N ASN A 188 5.08 4.57 -9.51
CA ASN A 188 5.97 5.73 -9.40
C ASN A 188 5.25 7.02 -8.95
N GLU A 189 4.23 6.89 -8.11
CA GLU A 189 3.45 7.99 -7.56
C GLU A 189 3.89 8.34 -6.14
N LEU A 190 3.82 9.61 -5.76
CA LEU A 190 3.97 10.07 -4.38
C LEU A 190 2.69 9.81 -3.59
N VAL A 191 2.78 9.59 -2.29
CA VAL A 191 1.65 9.07 -1.51
C VAL A 191 1.30 9.94 -0.32
N ILE A 192 0.01 10.31 -0.21
CA ILE A 192 -0.62 10.69 1.03
C ILE A 192 -1.56 9.56 1.49
N LEU A 193 -1.18 8.86 2.56
CA LEU A 193 -1.96 7.77 3.12
C LEU A 193 -2.90 8.29 4.20
N LYS A 194 -4.19 8.25 3.95
CA LYS A 194 -5.23 8.48 4.95
C LYS A 194 -5.65 7.14 5.53
N LEU A 195 -5.36 6.92 6.81
CA LEU A 195 -5.75 5.68 7.49
C LEU A 195 -7.26 5.60 7.74
N ASN A 196 -7.80 4.38 7.68
CA ASN A 196 -9.16 4.13 8.12
C ASN A 196 -9.24 4.32 9.65
N PRO A 197 -10.28 4.98 10.20
CA PRO A 197 -10.41 5.17 11.65
C PRO A 197 -10.35 3.88 12.49
N ILE A 198 -10.75 2.74 11.93
CA ILE A 198 -10.66 1.43 12.61
C ILE A 198 -9.20 1.01 12.81
N ASN A 199 -8.30 1.43 11.90
CA ASN A 199 -6.90 1.04 11.89
C ASN A 199 -5.94 2.21 12.16
N ASP A 200 -6.42 3.38 12.60
CA ASP A 200 -5.58 4.56 12.80
C ASP A 200 -4.50 4.35 13.88
N TYR A 201 -4.75 3.46 14.84
CA TYR A 201 -3.82 3.07 15.89
C TYR A 201 -2.48 2.50 15.35
N ILE A 202 -2.46 2.02 14.08
CA ILE A 202 -1.21 1.55 13.46
C ILE A 202 -0.34 2.69 12.91
N GLY A 203 -0.90 3.89 12.80
CA GLY A 203 -0.23 5.03 12.20
C GLY A 203 1.15 5.34 12.77
N PRO A 204 1.34 5.40 14.10
CA PRO A 204 2.66 5.61 14.69
C PRO A 204 3.70 4.55 14.29
N TYR A 205 3.28 3.31 14.09
CA TYR A 205 4.16 2.22 13.64
C TYR A 205 4.48 2.33 12.15
N ILE A 206 3.49 2.74 11.33
CA ILE A 206 3.70 3.02 9.89
C ILE A 206 4.70 4.16 9.73
N VAL A 207 4.54 5.25 10.48
CA VAL A 207 5.45 6.41 10.44
C VAL A 207 6.89 5.99 10.79
N ARG A 208 7.06 5.16 11.82
CA ARG A 208 8.38 4.63 12.20
C ARG A 208 8.93 3.67 11.14
N THR A 209 8.11 2.78 10.60
CA THR A 209 8.50 1.81 9.55
C THR A 209 8.95 2.50 8.26
N PHE A 210 8.19 3.49 7.81
CA PHE A 210 8.44 4.20 6.56
C PHE A 210 9.12 5.56 6.76
N ARG A 211 9.85 5.72 7.87
CA ARG A 211 10.57 6.95 8.22
C ARG A 211 11.42 7.48 7.06
N ALA A 212 12.21 6.61 6.41
CA ALA A 212 13.07 7.00 5.30
C ALA A 212 12.29 7.57 4.09
N LEU A 213 11.09 7.06 3.81
CA LEU A 213 10.20 7.55 2.74
C LEU A 213 9.58 8.90 3.13
N ILE A 214 9.19 9.05 4.40
CA ILE A 214 8.60 10.29 4.92
C ILE A 214 9.65 11.41 4.96
N GLU A 215 10.85 11.14 5.44
CA GLU A 215 11.98 12.09 5.46
C GLU A 215 12.41 12.51 4.05
N SER A 216 12.21 11.63 3.07
CA SER A 216 12.43 11.93 1.64
C SER A 216 11.29 12.74 1.00
N ASN A 217 10.24 13.08 1.75
CA ASN A 217 9.03 13.79 1.29
C ASN A 217 8.28 13.09 0.14
N ILE A 218 8.33 11.76 0.06
CA ILE A 218 7.63 10.98 -0.97
C ILE A 218 6.39 10.27 -0.42
N MET A 219 6.25 10.27 0.91
CA MET A 219 5.12 9.69 1.62
C MET A 219 4.75 10.54 2.82
N THR A 220 3.46 10.58 3.16
CA THR A 220 2.95 11.10 4.42
C THR A 220 1.76 10.30 4.91
N VAL A 221 1.52 10.29 6.23
CA VAL A 221 0.39 9.61 6.87
C VAL A 221 -0.50 10.66 7.53
N VAL A 222 -1.81 10.53 7.33
CA VAL A 222 -2.82 11.43 7.88
C VAL A 222 -3.98 10.63 8.45
N TYR A 223 -4.74 11.26 9.35
CA TYR A 223 -5.80 10.64 10.14
C TYR A 223 -7.12 11.40 9.96
N GLY A 224 -8.20 10.73 10.23
CA GLY A 224 -9.53 11.33 10.23
C GLY A 224 -10.58 10.46 9.57
N ASP A 225 -11.79 10.94 9.55
CA ASP A 225 -13.00 10.27 9.07
C ASP A 225 -13.27 10.50 7.57
N GLY A 226 -14.55 10.43 7.19
CA GLY A 226 -15.01 10.65 5.82
C GLY A 226 -14.85 12.08 5.33
N ASP A 227 -14.90 13.09 6.21
CA ASP A 227 -14.77 14.49 5.83
C ASP A 227 -13.34 14.81 5.40
N ILE A 228 -12.35 14.29 6.15
CA ILE A 228 -10.93 14.37 5.76
C ILE A 228 -10.68 13.60 4.47
N GLY A 229 -11.31 12.43 4.30
CA GLY A 229 -11.24 11.67 3.05
C GLY A 229 -11.79 12.47 1.86
N SER A 230 -12.95 13.12 2.03
CA SER A 230 -13.56 13.97 1.00
C SER A 230 -12.71 15.19 0.66
N TYR A 231 -12.11 15.82 1.67
CA TYR A 231 -11.19 16.94 1.48
C TYR A 231 -10.00 16.54 0.59
N LEU A 232 -9.36 15.39 0.90
CA LEU A 232 -8.26 14.89 0.10
C LEU A 232 -8.65 14.53 -1.34
N CYS A 233 -9.80 13.86 -1.51
CA CYS A 233 -10.27 13.47 -2.84
C CYS A 233 -10.62 14.65 -3.74
N GLN A 234 -10.88 15.82 -3.17
CA GLN A 234 -11.24 17.04 -3.90
C GLN A 234 -10.11 18.08 -3.96
N HIS A 235 -8.94 17.75 -3.40
CA HIS A 235 -7.85 18.70 -3.29
C HIS A 235 -7.07 18.80 -4.62
N ASP A 236 -6.86 20.02 -5.13
CA ASP A 236 -6.22 20.31 -6.42
C ASP A 236 -4.79 19.71 -6.57
N SER A 237 -4.12 19.42 -5.48
CA SER A 237 -2.78 18.82 -5.48
C SER A 237 -2.81 17.29 -5.53
N VAL A 238 -3.96 16.65 -5.49
CA VAL A 238 -4.11 15.19 -5.59
C VAL A 238 -4.45 14.86 -7.04
N ASP A 239 -3.59 14.09 -7.68
CA ASP A 239 -3.75 13.72 -9.09
C ASP A 239 -4.53 12.41 -9.26
N THR A 240 -4.37 11.48 -8.31
CA THR A 240 -5.00 10.13 -8.37
C THR A 240 -5.50 9.71 -7.00
N ILE A 241 -6.48 8.80 -7.00
CA ILE A 241 -7.04 8.23 -5.77
C ILE A 241 -6.94 6.72 -5.86
N HIS A 242 -6.42 6.12 -4.79
CA HIS A 242 -6.42 4.67 -4.61
C HIS A 242 -7.26 4.29 -3.40
N ILE A 243 -8.16 3.35 -3.58
CA ILE A 243 -9.02 2.86 -2.51
C ILE A 243 -9.05 1.33 -2.48
N THR A 244 -8.79 0.78 -1.30
CA THR A 244 -9.13 -0.59 -0.94
C THR A 244 -10.23 -0.54 0.12
N GLY A 245 -11.46 -0.81 -0.27
CA GLY A 245 -12.60 -0.61 0.62
C GLY A 245 -13.92 -1.11 0.07
N SER A 246 -15.04 -0.61 0.62
CA SER A 246 -16.38 -0.98 0.21
C SER A 246 -16.82 -0.26 -1.05
N GLU A 247 -17.74 -0.89 -1.80
CA GLU A 247 -18.44 -0.26 -2.93
C GLU A 247 -19.09 1.07 -2.53
N GLN A 248 -19.66 1.15 -1.33
CA GLN A 248 -20.27 2.38 -0.82
C GLN A 248 -19.26 3.53 -0.70
N THR A 249 -18.04 3.26 -0.28
CA THR A 249 -16.99 4.28 -0.21
C THR A 249 -16.55 4.70 -1.61
N HIS A 250 -16.35 3.74 -2.53
CA HIS A 250 -16.08 4.01 -3.94
C HIS A 250 -17.16 4.88 -4.54
N ASP A 251 -18.41 4.53 -4.33
CA ASP A 251 -19.55 5.27 -4.91
C ASP A 251 -19.62 6.71 -4.40
N ARG A 252 -19.34 6.94 -3.13
CA ARG A 252 -19.27 8.30 -2.57
C ARG A 252 -18.18 9.14 -3.24
N ILE A 253 -17.03 8.54 -3.48
CA ILE A 253 -15.91 9.23 -4.12
C ILE A 253 -16.23 9.51 -5.58
N VAL A 254 -16.64 8.51 -6.35
CA VAL A 254 -16.79 8.59 -7.80
C VAL A 254 -18.09 9.24 -8.22
N TRP A 255 -19.20 8.96 -7.54
CA TRP A 255 -20.53 9.32 -8.01
C TRP A 255 -21.21 10.42 -7.20
N GLY A 256 -20.75 10.70 -5.98
CA GLY A 256 -21.30 11.77 -5.14
C GLY A 256 -21.56 11.37 -3.70
N ASN A 257 -21.85 12.37 -2.87
CA ASN A 257 -21.92 12.19 -1.41
C ASN A 257 -23.28 11.69 -0.89
N THR A 258 -24.35 11.85 -1.68
CA THR A 258 -25.70 11.44 -1.31
C THR A 258 -26.22 10.32 -2.19
N PRO A 259 -27.16 9.47 -1.69
CA PRO A 259 -27.78 8.42 -2.51
C PRO A 259 -28.40 8.92 -3.81
N ASP A 260 -29.03 10.10 -3.77
CA ASP A 260 -29.69 10.70 -4.94
C ASP A 260 -28.65 11.15 -5.99
N GLU A 261 -27.54 11.78 -5.54
CA GLU A 261 -26.43 12.15 -6.44
C GLU A 261 -25.79 10.89 -7.05
N ILE A 262 -25.51 9.87 -6.24
CA ILE A 262 -24.94 8.61 -6.72
C ILE A 262 -25.84 7.98 -7.78
N HIS A 263 -27.14 7.92 -7.52
CA HIS A 263 -28.12 7.35 -8.45
C HIS A 263 -28.18 8.15 -9.76
N ALA A 264 -28.28 9.47 -9.68
CA ALA A 264 -28.36 10.35 -10.83
C ALA A 264 -27.09 10.30 -11.68
N ASN A 265 -25.90 10.36 -11.04
CA ASN A 265 -24.61 10.36 -11.75
C ASN A 265 -24.30 8.99 -12.38
N LYS A 266 -24.62 7.89 -11.71
CA LYS A 266 -24.53 6.54 -12.31
C LYS A 266 -25.46 6.39 -13.51
N ALA A 267 -26.71 6.83 -13.42
CA ALA A 267 -27.68 6.74 -14.51
C ALA A 267 -27.25 7.55 -15.76
N ASN A 268 -26.59 8.68 -15.56
CA ASN A 268 -26.12 9.56 -16.63
C ASN A 268 -24.67 9.27 -17.05
N ASN A 269 -23.97 8.34 -16.39
CA ASN A 269 -22.53 8.06 -16.55
C ASN A 269 -21.66 9.33 -16.42
N THR A 270 -21.94 10.15 -15.41
CA THR A 270 -21.24 11.39 -15.10
C THR A 270 -20.51 11.27 -13.76
N PRO A 271 -19.33 10.60 -13.73
CA PRO A 271 -18.54 10.52 -12.51
C PRO A 271 -18.08 11.93 -12.08
N LYS A 272 -17.93 12.14 -10.76
CA LYS A 272 -17.38 13.39 -10.21
C LYS A 272 -15.86 13.41 -10.19
N LEU A 273 -15.23 12.23 -10.30
CA LEU A 273 -13.79 11.99 -10.36
C LEU A 273 -13.44 11.04 -11.49
#